data_5cb677595c2479e1d31058a42a0a4af1
#
_entry.id   5cb677595c2479e1d31058a42a0a4af1
#
_cell.length_a   1.000
_cell.length_b   1.000
_cell.length_c   1.000
_cell.angle_alpha   90.00
_cell.angle_beta   90.00
_cell.angle_gamma   90.00
#
_symmetry.space_group_name_H-M   'P 1'
#
loop_
_entity.id
_entity.type
_entity.pdbx_description
1 polymer ?
#
loop_
_entity_poly.entity_id
_entity_poly.type
_entity_poly.pdbx_seq_one_letter_code
_entity_poly.pdbx_strand_id
1 'polypeptide(L)'
;MYLKLTFHGVSFYAALLEDKAPIMCAELKKACPFEACLTYAKICDNEIVFQAPVSKYVVENPVYSVKGHIAYYGPKHSVCIWFGDTPSLGACDLFALLADEDIPRFADEAQKVWDTRGEAIRVELCEEVGA
;
A
#
# COMPACT_ATOMS: atom_id res chain seq x y z
N MET A 1 -3.76 9.86 11.11
CA MET A 1 -2.53 9.03 11.06
C MET A 1 -2.27 8.60 9.62
N TYR A 2 -1.02 8.65 9.22
CA TYR A 2 -0.59 8.32 7.86
C TYR A 2 0.46 7.23 7.89
N LEU A 3 0.50 6.44 6.81
CA LEU A 3 1.68 5.64 6.47
C LEU A 3 2.61 6.50 5.63
N LYS A 4 3.89 6.47 5.96
CA LYS A 4 4.96 7.03 5.13
C LYS A 4 5.64 5.87 4.42
N LEU A 5 5.58 5.88 3.10
CA LEU A 5 6.12 4.84 2.24
C LEU A 5 7.34 5.41 1.51
N THR A 6 8.50 4.81 1.70
CA THR A 6 9.73 5.29 1.06
C THR A 6 10.37 4.18 0.25
N PHE A 7 10.56 4.43 -1.03
CA PHE A 7 11.31 3.57 -1.95
C PHE A 7 11.91 4.44 -3.06
N HIS A 8 13.02 3.99 -3.63
CA HIS A 8 13.79 4.78 -4.62
C HIS A 8 14.18 6.17 -4.09
N GLY A 9 14.34 6.32 -2.76
CA GLY A 9 14.68 7.61 -2.16
C GLY A 9 13.56 8.63 -2.15
N VAL A 10 12.32 8.24 -2.49
CA VAL A 10 11.15 9.13 -2.54
C VAL A 10 10.12 8.66 -1.53
N SER A 11 9.51 9.59 -0.81
CA SER A 11 8.49 9.29 0.20
C SER A 11 7.10 9.71 -0.28
N PHE A 12 6.13 8.87 0.05
CA PHE A 12 4.71 9.11 -0.21
C PHE A 12 3.93 8.89 1.08
N TYR A 13 2.80 9.56 1.20
CA TYR A 13 1.98 9.51 2.41
C TYR A 13 0.59 9.01 2.08
N ALA A 14 0.07 8.09 2.89
CA ALA A 14 -1.26 7.53 2.70
C ALA A 14 -2.07 7.66 3.99
N ALA A 15 -3.26 8.21 3.89
CA ALA A 15 -4.15 8.36 5.03
C ALA A 15 -4.71 6.98 5.42
N LEU A 16 -4.56 6.61 6.68
CA LEU A 16 -5.14 5.38 7.21
C LEU A 16 -6.65 5.56 7.41
N LEU A 17 -7.43 4.59 6.95
CA LEU A 17 -8.88 4.57 7.08
C LEU A 17 -9.27 3.84 8.37
N GLU A 18 -9.01 4.45 9.51
CA GLU A 18 -9.12 3.79 10.81
C GLU A 18 -10.57 3.45 11.19
N ASP A 19 -11.55 4.17 10.65
CA ASP A 19 -12.97 3.90 10.86
C ASP A 19 -13.50 2.78 9.96
N LYS A 20 -12.88 2.55 8.81
CA LYS A 20 -13.28 1.52 7.84
C LYS A 20 -12.56 0.19 8.05
N ALA A 21 -11.30 0.25 8.46
CA ALA A 21 -10.44 -0.93 8.64
C ALA A 21 -9.67 -0.84 9.95
N PRO A 22 -10.36 -0.81 11.10
CA PRO A 22 -9.70 -0.60 12.38
C PRO A 22 -8.71 -1.69 12.75
N ILE A 23 -8.98 -2.95 12.42
CA ILE A 23 -8.09 -4.06 12.79
C ILE A 23 -6.81 -4.00 11.97
N MET A 24 -6.90 -3.83 10.65
CA MET A 24 -5.72 -3.73 9.79
C MET A 24 -4.87 -2.50 10.16
N CYS A 25 -5.50 -1.37 10.40
CA CYS A 25 -4.78 -0.16 10.82
C CYS A 25 -4.05 -0.37 12.15
N ALA A 26 -4.68 -1.03 13.12
CA ALA A 26 -4.05 -1.34 14.40
C ALA A 26 -2.85 -2.28 14.22
N GLU A 27 -2.98 -3.30 13.35
CA GLU A 27 -1.88 -4.24 13.09
C GLU A 27 -0.70 -3.54 12.43
N LEU A 28 -0.95 -2.64 11.49
CA LEU A 28 0.11 -1.88 10.86
C LEU A 28 0.79 -0.93 11.84
N LYS A 29 0.03 -0.31 12.74
CA LYS A 29 0.61 0.53 13.79
C LYS A 29 1.55 -0.25 14.71
N LYS A 30 1.22 -1.49 15.02
CA LYS A 30 2.09 -2.36 15.82
C LYS A 30 3.34 -2.79 15.04
N ALA A 31 3.20 -3.02 13.75
CA ALA A 31 4.30 -3.52 12.91
C ALA A 31 5.33 -2.44 12.57
N CYS A 32 4.89 -1.20 12.38
CA CYS A 32 5.77 -0.10 11.97
C CYS A 32 6.75 0.31 13.05
N PRO A 33 7.96 0.74 12.68
CA PRO A 33 8.48 0.77 11.32
C PRO A 33 8.98 -0.59 10.86
N PHE A 34 8.90 -0.85 9.56
CA PHE A 34 9.47 -2.07 8.99
C PHE A 34 9.90 -1.83 7.55
N GLU A 35 10.71 -2.77 7.03
CA GLU A 35 11.06 -2.82 5.62
C GLU A 35 10.59 -4.12 5.01
N ALA A 36 10.22 -4.07 3.73
CA ALA A 36 9.78 -5.24 2.99
C ALA A 36 10.33 -5.19 1.56
N CYS A 37 10.29 -6.33 0.85
CA CYS A 37 10.67 -6.39 -0.55
C CYS A 37 9.51 -5.98 -1.43
N LEU A 38 9.75 -5.03 -2.34
CA LEU A 38 8.77 -4.64 -3.35
C LEU A 38 8.75 -5.62 -4.51
N THR A 39 7.56 -5.96 -4.95
CA THR A 39 7.33 -6.72 -6.18
C THR A 39 6.28 -6.00 -7.04
N TYR A 40 6.13 -6.46 -8.27
CA TYR A 40 5.23 -5.87 -9.24
C TYR A 40 4.18 -6.91 -9.66
N ALA A 41 2.91 -6.57 -9.53
CA ALA A 41 1.83 -7.48 -9.96
C ALA A 41 1.54 -7.29 -11.44
N LYS A 42 2.16 -8.11 -12.27
CA LYS A 42 2.06 -8.02 -13.73
C LYS A 42 0.65 -8.33 -14.24
N ILE A 43 -0.12 -9.11 -13.50
CA ILE A 43 -1.44 -9.56 -13.93
C ILE A 43 -2.40 -8.38 -14.21
N CYS A 44 -2.37 -7.33 -13.39
CA CYS A 44 -3.11 -6.09 -13.65
C CYS A 44 -2.23 -4.98 -14.20
N ASP A 45 -0.92 -5.14 -14.11
CA ASP A 45 0.11 -4.27 -14.69
C ASP A 45 0.07 -2.81 -14.19
N ASN A 46 -0.51 -2.58 -13.02
CA ASN A 46 -0.56 -1.25 -12.41
C ASN A 46 -0.60 -1.32 -10.88
N GLU A 47 0.06 -2.32 -10.33
CA GLU A 47 0.04 -2.59 -8.90
C GLU A 47 1.43 -3.00 -8.41
N ILE A 48 1.90 -2.37 -7.32
CA ILE A 48 3.08 -2.86 -6.60
C ILE A 48 2.63 -3.51 -5.30
N VAL A 49 3.42 -4.47 -4.84
CA VAL A 49 3.02 -5.36 -3.75
C VAL A 49 4.20 -5.59 -2.81
N PHE A 50 3.92 -5.65 -1.51
CA PHE A 50 4.88 -6.11 -0.51
C PHE A 50 4.16 -6.87 0.60
N GLN A 51 4.88 -7.72 1.30
CA GLN A 51 4.32 -8.46 2.44
C GLN A 51 4.58 -7.68 3.72
N ALA A 52 3.52 -7.45 4.51
CA ALA A 52 3.62 -6.78 5.79
C ALA A 52 3.69 -7.82 6.92
N PRO A 53 4.44 -7.54 8.01
CA PRO A 53 4.52 -8.44 9.15
C PRO A 53 3.26 -8.32 10.03
N VAL A 54 2.11 -8.64 9.46
CA VAL A 54 0.80 -8.57 10.11
C VAL A 54 0.42 -9.99 10.56
N SER A 55 0.09 -10.15 11.83
CA SER A 55 -0.23 -11.45 12.42
C SER A 55 -1.72 -11.74 12.51
N LYS A 56 -2.57 -10.73 12.35
CA LYS A 56 -4.01 -10.85 12.49
C LYS A 56 -4.72 -10.19 11.33
N TYR A 57 -5.67 -10.89 10.74
CA TYR A 57 -6.39 -10.38 9.59
C TYR A 57 -7.87 -10.76 9.66
N VAL A 58 -8.73 -9.77 9.46
CA VAL A 58 -10.19 -9.93 9.34
C VAL A 58 -10.65 -9.06 8.17
N VAL A 59 -11.56 -9.54 7.36
CA VAL A 59 -12.14 -8.77 6.27
C VAL A 59 -13.03 -7.66 6.85
N GLU A 60 -12.70 -6.40 6.55
CA GLU A 60 -13.40 -5.25 7.12
C GLU A 60 -14.01 -4.32 6.08
N ASN A 61 -13.32 -4.09 4.96
CA ASN A 61 -13.71 -3.08 3.97
C ASN A 61 -13.38 -3.55 2.55
N PRO A 62 -14.01 -4.66 2.09
CA PRO A 62 -13.68 -5.22 0.78
C PRO A 62 -14.20 -4.33 -0.35
N VAL A 63 -13.31 -3.98 -1.28
CA VAL A 63 -13.64 -3.19 -2.47
C VAL A 63 -12.83 -3.71 -3.66
N TYR A 64 -13.30 -3.43 -4.87
CA TYR A 64 -12.48 -3.56 -6.06
C TYR A 64 -11.61 -2.32 -6.14
N SER A 65 -10.30 -2.50 -5.89
CA SER A 65 -9.38 -1.38 -5.75
C SER A 65 -9.08 -0.71 -7.08
N VAL A 66 -8.91 0.60 -7.02
CA VAL A 66 -8.56 1.46 -8.13
C VAL A 66 -7.34 2.31 -7.75
N LYS A 67 -6.81 3.10 -8.69
CA LYS A 67 -5.59 3.89 -8.44
C LYS A 67 -5.72 4.76 -7.19
N GLY A 68 -4.64 4.80 -6.42
CA GLY A 68 -4.59 5.50 -5.14
C GLY A 68 -4.99 4.65 -3.95
N HIS A 69 -5.56 3.48 -4.19
CA HIS A 69 -5.97 2.56 -3.12
C HIS A 69 -4.79 1.76 -2.60
N ILE A 70 -4.72 1.60 -1.28
CA ILE A 70 -3.82 0.68 -0.61
C ILE A 70 -4.68 -0.32 0.15
N ALA A 71 -4.59 -1.59 -0.22
CA ALA A 71 -5.47 -2.61 0.31
C ALA A 71 -4.69 -3.87 0.66
N TYR A 72 -5.29 -4.71 1.51
CA TYR A 72 -4.69 -5.96 1.95
C TYR A 72 -5.34 -7.13 1.22
N TYR A 73 -4.52 -7.99 0.64
CA TYR A 73 -4.95 -9.25 0.04
C TYR A 73 -4.57 -10.39 0.98
N GLY A 74 -5.55 -10.82 1.78
CA GLY A 74 -5.33 -11.80 2.85
C GLY A 74 -4.73 -13.12 2.42
N PRO A 75 -5.18 -13.75 1.29
CA PRO A 75 -4.64 -15.06 0.90
C PRO A 75 -3.13 -15.09 0.70
N LYS A 76 -2.50 -13.96 0.40
CA LYS A 76 -1.05 -13.87 0.20
C LYS A 76 -0.36 -12.95 1.20
N HIS A 77 -1.05 -12.53 2.23
CA HIS A 77 -0.52 -11.61 3.26
C HIS A 77 0.13 -10.36 2.66
N SER A 78 -0.46 -9.83 1.59
CA SER A 78 0.14 -8.79 0.79
C SER A 78 -0.56 -7.46 0.94
N VAL A 79 0.25 -6.40 1.05
CA VAL A 79 -0.21 -5.02 0.87
C VAL A 79 -0.04 -4.68 -0.60
N CYS A 80 -1.12 -4.22 -1.22
CA CYS A 80 -1.18 -3.91 -2.64
C CYS A 80 -1.49 -2.43 -2.82
N ILE A 81 -0.76 -1.77 -3.72
CA ILE A 81 -0.93 -0.35 -4.01
C ILE A 81 -1.18 -0.19 -5.51
N TRP A 82 -2.37 0.29 -5.86
CA TRP A 82 -2.77 0.50 -7.26
C TRP A 82 -2.40 1.91 -7.70
N PHE A 83 -1.82 2.01 -8.89
CA PHE A 83 -1.34 3.31 -9.40
C PHE A 83 -1.80 3.63 -10.82
N GLY A 84 -2.60 2.77 -11.44
CA GLY A 84 -3.09 2.96 -12.81
C GLY A 84 -4.58 2.69 -12.95
N ASP A 85 -5.05 2.60 -14.20
CA ASP A 85 -6.47 2.62 -14.52
C ASP A 85 -7.16 1.26 -14.47
N THR A 86 -6.41 0.16 -14.35
CA THR A 86 -6.99 -1.18 -14.29
C THR A 86 -7.39 -1.49 -12.84
N PRO A 87 -8.67 -1.74 -12.56
CA PRO A 87 -9.09 -2.12 -11.21
C PRO A 87 -8.58 -3.52 -10.83
N SER A 88 -8.59 -3.83 -9.54
CA SER A 88 -8.21 -5.14 -9.05
C SER A 88 -9.14 -6.22 -9.62
N LEU A 89 -8.58 -7.43 -9.81
CA LEU A 89 -9.36 -8.57 -10.32
C LEU A 89 -10.36 -9.12 -9.31
N GLY A 90 -10.10 -8.89 -8.03
CA GLY A 90 -10.97 -9.32 -6.94
C GLY A 90 -11.03 -8.27 -5.86
N ALA A 91 -11.94 -8.44 -4.90
CA ALA A 91 -12.07 -7.53 -3.78
C ALA A 91 -10.88 -7.68 -2.83
N CYS A 92 -10.33 -6.56 -2.40
CA CYS A 92 -9.27 -6.48 -1.39
C CYS A 92 -9.72 -5.54 -0.28
N ASP A 93 -9.17 -5.71 0.93
CA ASP A 93 -9.54 -4.87 2.06
C ASP A 93 -8.85 -3.52 1.99
N LEU A 94 -9.59 -2.48 1.67
CA LEU A 94 -9.07 -1.13 1.57
C LEU A 94 -8.84 -0.55 2.97
N PHE A 95 -7.59 -0.10 3.25
CA PHE A 95 -7.27 0.45 4.57
C PHE A 95 -6.52 1.78 4.52
N ALA A 96 -6.07 2.23 3.34
CA ALA A 96 -5.39 3.52 3.21
C ALA A 96 -5.56 4.10 1.81
N LEU A 97 -5.42 5.41 1.70
CA LEU A 97 -5.55 6.14 0.45
C LEU A 97 -4.37 7.08 0.24
N LEU A 98 -3.76 7.03 -0.93
CA LEU A 98 -2.83 8.07 -1.38
C LEU A 98 -3.62 9.34 -1.66
N ALA A 99 -3.02 10.50 -1.39
CA ALA A 99 -3.61 11.77 -1.80
C ALA A 99 -3.68 11.83 -3.33
N ASP A 100 -4.77 12.37 -3.88
CA ASP A 100 -4.99 12.42 -5.32
C ASP A 100 -3.85 13.11 -6.06
N GLU A 101 -3.33 14.20 -5.49
CA GLU A 101 -2.22 14.96 -6.09
C GLU A 101 -0.91 14.18 -6.14
N ASP A 102 -0.75 13.16 -5.31
CA ASP A 102 0.47 12.33 -5.28
C ASP A 102 0.41 11.15 -6.23
N ILE A 103 -0.77 10.78 -6.72
CA ILE A 103 -0.94 9.58 -7.54
C ILE A 103 -0.07 9.60 -8.80
N PRO A 104 0.00 10.69 -9.59
CA PRO A 104 0.87 10.71 -10.78
C PRO A 104 2.35 10.50 -10.43
N ARG A 105 2.84 11.15 -9.38
CA ARG A 105 4.23 11.01 -8.94
C ARG A 105 4.50 9.62 -8.41
N PHE A 106 3.55 9.05 -7.68
CA PHE A 106 3.64 7.67 -7.21
C PHE A 106 3.70 6.70 -8.39
N ALA A 107 2.83 6.89 -9.40
CA ALA A 107 2.79 6.04 -10.57
C ALA A 107 4.13 6.03 -11.32
N ASP A 108 4.78 7.20 -11.46
CA ASP A 108 6.09 7.30 -12.11
C ASP A 108 7.14 6.44 -11.40
N GLU A 109 7.17 6.45 -10.07
CA GLU A 109 8.11 5.63 -9.31
C GLU A 109 7.70 4.15 -9.30
N ALA A 110 6.41 3.86 -9.15
CA ALA A 110 5.91 2.49 -9.06
C ALA A 110 6.15 1.70 -10.35
N GLN A 111 6.04 2.32 -11.51
CA GLN A 111 6.29 1.66 -12.79
C GLN A 111 7.72 1.13 -12.90
N LYS A 112 8.67 1.81 -12.28
CA LYS A 112 10.10 1.40 -12.29
C LYS A 112 10.31 0.09 -11.54
N VAL A 113 9.41 -0.28 -10.64
CA VAL A 113 9.54 -1.51 -9.85
C VAL A 113 9.49 -2.76 -10.75
N TRP A 114 8.87 -2.67 -11.93
CA TRP A 114 8.92 -3.78 -12.89
C TRP A 114 10.36 -4.18 -13.23
N ASP A 115 11.24 -3.21 -13.38
CA ASP A 115 12.66 -3.46 -13.70
C ASP A 115 13.52 -3.65 -12.46
N THR A 116 13.16 -3.03 -11.32
CA THR A 116 13.98 -2.97 -10.11
C THR A 116 13.48 -3.85 -8.97
N ARG A 117 12.43 -4.64 -9.18
CA ARG A 117 11.76 -5.43 -8.12
C ARG A 117 12.75 -6.22 -7.26
N GLY A 118 12.39 -6.35 -5.98
CA GLY A 118 13.27 -6.91 -4.97
C GLY A 118 13.90 -5.85 -4.08
N GLU A 119 13.74 -4.58 -4.44
CA GLU A 119 14.22 -3.47 -3.62
C GLU A 119 13.38 -3.30 -2.35
N ALA A 120 13.94 -2.59 -1.37
CA ALA A 120 13.25 -2.35 -0.12
C ALA A 120 12.26 -1.20 -0.22
N ILE A 121 11.11 -1.38 0.43
CA ILE A 121 10.22 -0.29 0.79
C ILE A 121 10.26 -0.15 2.31
N ARG A 122 10.43 1.07 2.81
CA ARG A 122 10.34 1.37 4.22
C ARG A 122 8.96 1.90 4.54
N VAL A 123 8.34 1.34 5.57
CA VAL A 123 6.98 1.69 5.99
C VAL A 123 7.04 2.23 7.41
N GLU A 124 6.59 3.47 7.59
CA GLU A 124 6.61 4.17 8.87
C GLU A 124 5.24 4.80 9.15
N LEU A 125 5.01 5.11 10.42
CA LEU A 125 3.84 5.90 10.82
C LEU A 125 4.24 7.35 10.97
N CYS A 126 3.32 8.26 10.64
CA CYS A 126 3.47 9.68 10.96
C CYS A 126 2.10 10.31 11.19
N GLU A 127 2.10 11.40 11.96
CA GLU A 127 0.85 12.09 12.33
C GLU A 127 0.43 13.11 11.28
N GLU A 128 1.39 13.56 10.45
CA GLU A 128 1.12 14.55 9.41
C GLU A 128 2.02 14.33 8.21
N VAL A 129 1.56 14.81 7.05
CA VAL A 129 2.30 14.74 5.78
C VAL A 129 3.57 15.57 5.88
N GLY A 130 4.69 15.01 5.40
CA GLY A 130 5.98 15.69 5.42
C GLY A 130 6.82 15.41 6.67
N ALA A 131 6.27 14.65 7.60
CA ALA A 131 6.98 14.31 8.84
C ALA A 131 8.11 13.30 8.67
#